data_079b0dc4a0cda74d6eeb9dec05913cbb
#
_entry.id   079b0dc4a0cda74d6eeb9dec05913cbb
#
_cell.length_a   1.000
_cell.length_b   1.000
_cell.length_c   1.000
_cell.angle_alpha   90.00
_cell.angle_beta   90.00
_cell.angle_gamma   90.00
#
_symmetry.space_group_name_H-M   'P 1'
#
loop_
_entity.id
_entity.type
_entity.pdbx_description
1 polymer ?
#
loop_
_entity_poly.entity_id
_entity_poly.type
_entity_poly.pdbx_seq_one_letter_code
_entity_poly.pdbx_strand_id
1 'polypeptide(L)'
;KEMGELGILGASIQGYGCAGVGYVSYGLITREIEKIDSSYRSAFSVQSSLAMFAIYQFGSEAQKDELLPQMAKGDLIGCFGLTEPDAGSDPGSMSSNAKKVDGGYNLNGSKTWITNAPVADVFIIWAKDEQGVLRGFIARKGSKGLDTKVLQGKFALRASITGQIFMSDVFIPDDHVLPLAQSFRGPFSCLNMARYGIAWGAMGAAEFCWHAARQYTLDRTQFGSPLAAKQLVQKKLADMQTEITLGLQAALRVGRLIDEKQMIPEMISLIKRNNCGKALEVARIARDMHGGNGVIDEYHVVRHSMNLEAVNTYEGTHDIHALILGNHQTNIAAFE
;
A
#
# COMPACT_ATOMS: atom_id res chain seq x y z
N LYS A 1 -11.64 -6.20 11.89
CA LYS A 1 -12.15 -7.54 12.28
C LYS A 1 -13.03 -8.14 11.18
N GLU A 2 -14.03 -7.41 10.67
CA GLU A 2 -14.92 -7.87 9.59
C GLU A 2 -14.15 -8.40 8.35
N MET A 3 -13.06 -7.77 7.94
CA MET A 3 -12.20 -8.28 6.86
C MET A 3 -11.59 -9.66 7.20
N GLY A 4 -11.27 -9.90 8.47
CA GLY A 4 -10.81 -11.20 8.96
C GLY A 4 -11.92 -12.26 8.92
N GLU A 5 -13.12 -11.89 9.32
CA GLU A 5 -14.32 -12.76 9.25
C GLU A 5 -14.67 -13.14 7.81
N LEU A 6 -14.43 -12.22 6.85
CA LEU A 6 -14.57 -12.49 5.41
C LEU A 6 -13.43 -13.36 4.85
N GLY A 7 -12.38 -13.66 5.63
CA GLY A 7 -11.23 -14.47 5.21
C GLY A 7 -10.33 -13.82 4.17
N ILE A 8 -10.36 -12.49 4.05
CA ILE A 8 -9.57 -11.78 3.02
C ILE A 8 -8.20 -11.30 3.51
N LEU A 9 -7.97 -11.20 4.84
CA LEU A 9 -6.67 -10.79 5.37
C LEU A 9 -5.63 -11.87 5.10
N GLY A 10 -4.47 -11.47 4.56
CA GLY A 10 -3.42 -12.40 4.15
C GLY A 10 -3.83 -13.34 3.01
N ALA A 11 -4.81 -12.95 2.17
CA ALA A 11 -5.48 -13.83 1.21
C ALA A 11 -4.53 -14.62 0.29
N SER A 12 -3.34 -14.10 -0.05
CA SER A 12 -2.34 -14.79 -0.90
C SER A 12 -1.40 -15.72 -0.13
N ILE A 13 -1.46 -15.75 1.20
CA ILE A 13 -0.62 -16.60 2.05
C ILE A 13 -1.17 -18.03 2.06
N GLN A 14 -0.29 -19.02 1.88
CA GLN A 14 -0.64 -20.44 1.93
C GLN A 14 -0.56 -20.94 3.38
N GLY A 15 -1.62 -21.57 3.87
CA GLY A 15 -1.66 -22.07 5.26
C GLY A 15 -2.04 -21.01 6.29
N TYR A 16 -1.82 -21.30 7.55
CA TYR A 16 -2.01 -20.40 8.72
C TYR A 16 -3.41 -19.78 8.83
N GLY A 17 -4.43 -20.47 8.33
CA GLY A 17 -5.82 -19.96 8.33
C GLY A 17 -6.12 -18.90 7.27
N CYS A 18 -5.20 -18.62 6.36
CA CYS A 18 -5.37 -17.72 5.22
C CYS A 18 -6.01 -18.45 4.02
N ALA A 19 -6.64 -17.70 3.11
CA ALA A 19 -7.38 -18.26 1.98
C ALA A 19 -6.50 -18.93 0.91
N GLY A 20 -5.24 -18.54 0.78
CA GLY A 20 -4.31 -19.13 -0.18
C GLY A 20 -4.65 -18.87 -1.65
N VAL A 21 -5.30 -17.75 -1.99
CA VAL A 21 -5.69 -17.44 -3.37
C VAL A 21 -4.52 -16.94 -4.20
N GLY A 22 -4.62 -17.08 -5.53
CA GLY A 22 -3.65 -16.52 -6.48
C GLY A 22 -3.66 -14.98 -6.50
N TYR A 23 -2.62 -14.40 -7.07
CA TYR A 23 -2.45 -12.95 -7.06
C TYR A 23 -3.47 -12.19 -7.92
N VAL A 24 -4.03 -12.81 -8.95
CA VAL A 24 -5.15 -12.21 -9.69
C VAL A 24 -6.36 -12.00 -8.75
N SER A 25 -6.72 -13.00 -7.94
CA SER A 25 -7.81 -12.89 -6.96
C SER A 25 -7.50 -11.85 -5.88
N TYR A 26 -6.26 -11.82 -5.38
CA TYR A 26 -5.80 -10.77 -4.46
C TYR A 26 -5.96 -9.37 -5.07
N GLY A 27 -5.58 -9.20 -6.33
CA GLY A 27 -5.76 -7.94 -7.07
C GLY A 27 -7.22 -7.51 -7.17
N LEU A 28 -8.12 -8.45 -7.50
CA LEU A 28 -9.57 -8.19 -7.54
C LEU A 28 -10.12 -7.76 -6.18
N ILE A 29 -9.67 -8.38 -5.09
CA ILE A 29 -10.05 -7.97 -3.73
C ILE A 29 -9.62 -6.51 -3.48
N THR A 30 -8.38 -6.15 -3.78
CA THR A 30 -7.88 -4.78 -3.60
C THR A 30 -8.65 -3.77 -4.43
N ARG A 31 -9.01 -4.13 -5.68
CA ARG A 31 -9.83 -3.30 -6.58
C ARG A 31 -11.21 -2.99 -5.96
N GLU A 32 -11.91 -4.00 -5.47
CA GLU A 32 -13.25 -3.80 -4.92
C GLU A 32 -13.22 -3.00 -3.59
N ILE A 33 -12.20 -3.22 -2.74
CA ILE A 33 -12.03 -2.44 -1.51
C ILE A 33 -11.74 -0.96 -1.84
N GLU A 34 -10.82 -0.67 -2.76
CA GLU A 34 -10.43 0.71 -3.08
C GLU A 34 -11.49 1.47 -3.88
N LYS A 35 -12.37 0.76 -4.57
CA LYS A 35 -13.59 1.33 -5.17
C LYS A 35 -14.47 2.04 -4.13
N ILE A 36 -14.45 1.57 -2.90
CA ILE A 36 -15.13 2.22 -1.77
C ILE A 36 -14.29 3.36 -1.22
N ASP A 37 -13.04 3.06 -0.79
CA ASP A 37 -12.08 4.06 -0.29
C ASP A 37 -10.64 3.52 -0.25
N SER A 38 -9.68 4.33 -0.71
CA SER A 38 -8.26 3.98 -0.65
C SER A 38 -7.74 3.79 0.79
N SER A 39 -8.41 4.38 1.80
CA SER A 39 -8.03 4.20 3.21
C SER A 39 -8.22 2.76 3.65
N TYR A 40 -9.33 2.12 3.28
CA TYR A 40 -9.62 0.72 3.60
C TYR A 40 -8.65 -0.22 2.88
N ARG A 41 -8.37 0.05 1.60
CA ARG A 41 -7.39 -0.74 0.85
C ARG A 41 -5.99 -0.59 1.47
N SER A 42 -5.60 0.61 1.92
CA SER A 42 -4.31 0.84 2.57
C SER A 42 -4.18 0.00 3.86
N ALA A 43 -5.18 0.04 4.74
CA ALA A 43 -5.19 -0.77 5.96
C ALA A 43 -5.13 -2.29 5.66
N PHE A 44 -5.94 -2.75 4.71
CA PHE A 44 -5.94 -4.12 4.21
C PHE A 44 -4.57 -4.55 3.67
N SER A 45 -3.96 -3.71 2.82
CA SER A 45 -2.67 -3.98 2.18
C SER A 45 -1.52 -4.03 3.20
N VAL A 46 -1.48 -3.10 4.15
CA VAL A 46 -0.46 -3.09 5.21
C VAL A 46 -0.55 -4.33 6.08
N GLN A 47 -1.77 -4.76 6.44
CA GLN A 47 -1.97 -6.01 7.17
C GLN A 47 -1.48 -7.21 6.35
N SER A 48 -1.97 -7.35 5.11
CA SER A 48 -1.84 -8.58 4.31
C SER A 48 -0.48 -8.69 3.60
N SER A 49 -0.08 -7.66 2.83
CA SER A 49 1.09 -7.72 1.94
C SER A 49 2.36 -7.10 2.51
N LEU A 50 2.28 -6.43 3.67
CA LEU A 50 3.46 -5.91 4.37
C LEU A 50 3.71 -6.68 5.67
N ALA A 51 2.85 -6.54 6.70
CA ALA A 51 3.09 -7.12 8.01
C ALA A 51 3.03 -8.66 8.00
N MET A 52 1.92 -9.24 7.55
CA MET A 52 1.77 -10.70 7.45
C MET A 52 2.76 -11.30 6.44
N PHE A 53 2.96 -10.65 5.31
CA PHE A 53 3.87 -11.15 4.27
C PHE A 53 5.33 -11.15 4.75
N ALA A 54 5.77 -10.14 5.53
CA ALA A 54 7.11 -10.12 6.13
C ALA A 54 7.32 -11.31 7.07
N ILE A 55 6.36 -11.61 7.93
CA ILE A 55 6.41 -12.78 8.82
C ILE A 55 6.41 -14.08 8.00
N TYR A 56 5.54 -14.19 7.00
CA TYR A 56 5.43 -15.37 6.16
C TYR A 56 6.73 -15.69 5.39
N GLN A 57 7.36 -14.68 4.81
CA GLN A 57 8.56 -14.84 3.99
C GLN A 57 9.85 -14.97 4.81
N PHE A 58 9.93 -14.27 5.94
CA PHE A 58 11.21 -14.09 6.66
C PHE A 58 11.18 -14.58 8.11
N GLY A 59 10.02 -14.95 8.62
CA GLY A 59 9.86 -15.47 9.97
C GLY A 59 10.25 -16.95 10.10
N SER A 60 10.54 -17.36 11.34
CA SER A 60 10.62 -18.77 11.71
C SER A 60 9.23 -19.42 11.70
N GLU A 61 9.16 -20.75 11.65
CA GLU A 61 7.87 -21.44 11.72
C GLU A 61 7.12 -21.12 13.02
N ALA A 62 7.81 -21.01 14.15
CA ALA A 62 7.21 -20.61 15.41
C ALA A 62 6.56 -19.22 15.34
N GLN A 63 7.23 -18.23 14.72
CA GLN A 63 6.66 -16.88 14.51
C GLN A 63 5.43 -16.92 13.59
N LYS A 64 5.47 -17.72 12.53
CA LYS A 64 4.35 -17.88 11.60
C LYS A 64 3.14 -18.53 12.26
N ASP A 65 3.35 -19.64 12.99
CA ASP A 65 2.28 -20.37 13.69
C ASP A 65 1.62 -19.53 14.80
N GLU A 66 2.40 -18.73 15.50
CA GLU A 66 1.91 -17.85 16.55
C GLU A 66 1.08 -16.67 16.00
N LEU A 67 1.61 -15.99 14.95
CA LEU A 67 1.12 -14.67 14.55
C LEU A 67 0.11 -14.70 13.41
N LEU A 68 0.41 -15.47 12.35
CA LEU A 68 -0.38 -15.40 11.13
C LEU A 68 -1.85 -15.79 11.31
N PRO A 69 -2.21 -16.85 12.09
CA PRO A 69 -3.61 -17.20 12.28
C PRO A 69 -4.43 -16.11 12.99
N GLN A 70 -3.83 -15.41 13.95
CA GLN A 70 -4.48 -14.33 14.68
C GLN A 70 -4.60 -13.07 13.80
N MET A 71 -3.57 -12.78 12.99
CA MET A 71 -3.58 -11.66 12.06
C MET A 71 -4.57 -11.91 10.91
N ALA A 72 -4.72 -13.14 10.42
CA ALA A 72 -5.70 -13.51 9.40
C ALA A 72 -7.15 -13.31 9.89
N LYS A 73 -7.44 -13.55 11.16
CA LYS A 73 -8.75 -13.28 11.79
C LYS A 73 -8.98 -11.79 12.11
N GLY A 74 -7.95 -10.95 11.98
CA GLY A 74 -8.01 -9.55 12.42
C GLY A 74 -8.07 -9.39 13.94
N ASP A 75 -7.62 -10.38 14.71
CA ASP A 75 -7.47 -10.31 16.18
C ASP A 75 -6.18 -9.56 16.54
N LEU A 76 -5.15 -9.64 15.71
CA LEU A 76 -3.92 -8.85 15.79
C LEU A 76 -3.77 -7.96 14.56
N ILE A 77 -3.55 -6.67 14.81
CA ILE A 77 -3.29 -5.68 13.76
C ILE A 77 -1.79 -5.47 13.62
N GLY A 78 -1.31 -5.56 12.37
CA GLY A 78 0.08 -5.31 12.02
C GLY A 78 0.33 -3.93 11.42
N CYS A 79 1.56 -3.44 11.61
CA CYS A 79 2.09 -2.30 10.87
C CYS A 79 3.49 -2.58 10.35
N PHE A 80 4.00 -1.69 9.47
CA PHE A 80 5.27 -1.88 8.76
C PHE A 80 6.12 -0.61 8.85
N GLY A 81 7.07 -0.60 9.78
CA GLY A 81 7.93 0.54 10.13
C GLY A 81 9.21 0.56 9.29
N LEU A 82 9.17 1.12 8.08
CA LEU A 82 10.34 1.32 7.23
C LEU A 82 10.73 2.80 7.14
N THR A 83 9.81 3.65 6.67
CA THR A 83 10.01 5.07 6.38
C THR A 83 10.36 5.88 7.63
N GLU A 84 11.34 6.77 7.52
CA GLU A 84 11.76 7.72 8.58
C GLU A 84 11.51 9.16 8.14
N PRO A 85 11.52 10.14 9.08
CA PRO A 85 11.34 11.54 8.72
C PRO A 85 12.27 12.03 7.62
N ASP A 86 13.56 11.60 7.65
CA ASP A 86 14.60 12.01 6.71
C ASP A 86 14.98 10.91 5.70
N ALA A 87 14.28 9.76 5.69
CA ALA A 87 14.56 8.64 4.80
C ALA A 87 13.25 8.06 4.23
N GLY A 88 12.73 8.71 3.20
CA GLY A 88 11.51 8.32 2.47
C GLY A 88 11.82 7.55 1.19
N SER A 89 12.11 8.28 0.10
CA SER A 89 12.46 7.68 -1.21
C SER A 89 13.81 6.96 -1.19
N ASP A 90 14.69 7.35 -0.27
CA ASP A 90 15.94 6.68 0.04
C ASP A 90 15.88 5.99 1.41
N PRO A 91 15.30 4.79 1.52
CA PRO A 91 15.28 4.05 2.78
C PRO A 91 16.67 3.55 3.19
N GLY A 92 17.66 3.60 2.30
CA GLY A 92 19.05 3.29 2.58
C GLY A 92 19.69 4.26 3.57
N SER A 93 19.24 5.51 3.62
CA SER A 93 19.69 6.54 4.55
C SER A 93 19.06 6.46 5.94
N MET A 94 18.28 5.40 6.26
CA MET A 94 17.65 5.28 7.57
C MET A 94 18.66 5.35 8.72
N SER A 95 18.27 6.01 9.81
CA SER A 95 19.04 6.20 11.02
C SER A 95 18.65 5.24 12.15
N SER A 96 17.48 4.62 12.10
CA SER A 96 17.06 3.62 13.10
C SER A 96 18.07 2.49 13.15
N ASN A 97 18.50 2.15 14.37
CA ASN A 97 19.55 1.19 14.62
C ASN A 97 19.11 0.13 15.63
N ALA A 98 19.78 -1.01 15.57
CA ALA A 98 19.58 -2.17 16.43
C ALA A 98 20.93 -2.58 17.01
N LYS A 99 21.14 -2.30 18.28
CA LYS A 99 22.36 -2.68 19.00
C LYS A 99 22.20 -4.08 19.60
N LYS A 100 23.13 -5.00 19.29
CA LYS A 100 23.14 -6.34 19.90
C LYS A 100 23.40 -6.24 21.39
N VAL A 101 22.60 -6.95 22.17
CA VAL A 101 22.72 -7.10 23.62
C VAL A 101 22.53 -8.55 24.01
N ASP A 102 22.72 -8.90 25.29
CA ASP A 102 22.47 -10.26 25.73
C ASP A 102 21.00 -10.65 25.53
N GLY A 103 20.78 -11.78 24.84
CA GLY A 103 19.46 -12.32 24.53
C GLY A 103 18.64 -11.59 23.46
N GLY A 104 19.19 -10.54 22.80
CA GLY A 104 18.39 -9.79 21.80
C GLY A 104 19.07 -8.55 21.26
N TYR A 105 18.24 -7.56 20.94
CA TYR A 105 18.64 -6.25 20.39
C TYR A 105 17.90 -5.12 21.10
N ASN A 106 18.56 -3.98 21.29
CA ASN A 106 17.93 -2.72 21.64
C ASN A 106 17.74 -1.86 20.39
N LEU A 107 16.49 -1.48 20.09
CA LEU A 107 16.13 -0.64 18.95
C LEU A 107 16.04 0.83 19.38
N ASN A 108 16.64 1.71 18.57
CA ASN A 108 16.55 3.16 18.72
C ASN A 108 16.23 3.82 17.36
N GLY A 109 15.43 4.88 17.39
CA GLY A 109 15.07 5.66 16.22
C GLY A 109 13.59 6.01 16.14
N SER A 110 13.14 6.45 14.96
CA SER A 110 11.73 6.78 14.73
C SER A 110 11.29 6.39 13.32
N LYS A 111 10.01 6.06 13.18
CA LYS A 111 9.36 5.81 11.88
C LYS A 111 8.18 6.75 11.71
N THR A 112 7.90 7.16 10.47
CA THR A 112 6.82 8.09 10.17
C THR A 112 5.98 7.59 8.99
N TRP A 113 4.76 8.11 8.85
CA TRP A 113 3.78 7.71 7.84
C TRP A 113 3.38 6.23 7.92
N ILE A 114 3.37 5.66 9.12
CA ILE A 114 3.13 4.23 9.32
C ILE A 114 1.63 3.98 9.51
N THR A 115 1.01 3.39 8.50
CA THR A 115 -0.39 2.95 8.55
C THR A 115 -0.56 1.91 9.65
N ASN A 116 -1.65 2.03 10.41
CA ASN A 116 -2.03 1.22 11.56
C ASN A 116 -1.15 1.39 12.81
N ALA A 117 0.01 2.08 12.79
CA ALA A 117 0.91 2.13 13.96
C ALA A 117 0.21 2.47 15.29
N PRO A 118 -0.69 3.46 15.37
CA PRO A 118 -1.35 3.80 16.63
C PRO A 118 -2.27 2.72 17.19
N VAL A 119 -2.70 1.77 16.37
CA VAL A 119 -3.63 0.69 16.76
C VAL A 119 -3.00 -0.70 16.61
N ALA A 120 -1.74 -0.78 16.17
CA ALA A 120 -1.04 -2.03 15.92
C ALA A 120 -0.75 -2.80 17.21
N ASP A 121 -0.86 -4.12 17.13
CA ASP A 121 -0.44 -5.09 18.14
C ASP A 121 0.93 -5.68 17.78
N VAL A 122 1.23 -5.76 16.47
CA VAL A 122 2.46 -6.32 15.89
C VAL A 122 3.13 -5.27 15.01
N PHE A 123 4.37 -4.94 15.32
CA PHE A 123 5.15 -3.94 14.61
C PHE A 123 6.31 -4.63 13.87
N ILE A 124 6.27 -4.66 12.56
CA ILE A 124 7.43 -5.08 11.74
C ILE A 124 8.32 -3.86 11.55
N ILE A 125 9.46 -3.84 12.22
CA ILE A 125 10.39 -2.70 12.23
C ILE A 125 11.66 -3.07 11.48
N TRP A 126 12.07 -2.22 10.55
CA TRP A 126 13.30 -2.34 9.82
C TRP A 126 14.34 -1.38 10.39
N ALA A 127 15.50 -1.92 10.78
CA ALA A 127 16.61 -1.15 11.34
C ALA A 127 17.95 -1.77 10.95
N LYS A 128 19.02 -0.96 10.94
CA LYS A 128 20.38 -1.43 10.68
C LYS A 128 21.02 -1.90 11.98
N ASP A 129 21.67 -3.06 11.92
CA ASP A 129 22.53 -3.50 13.03
C ASP A 129 23.86 -2.71 13.06
N GLU A 130 24.73 -3.02 14.05
CA GLU A 130 26.03 -2.35 14.24
C GLU A 130 26.99 -2.55 13.06
N GLN A 131 26.74 -3.55 12.20
CA GLN A 131 27.50 -3.79 10.97
C GLN A 131 26.87 -3.10 9.75
N GLY A 132 25.78 -2.34 9.94
CA GLY A 132 25.04 -1.70 8.86
C GLY A 132 24.12 -2.66 8.08
N VAL A 133 23.95 -3.89 8.53
CA VAL A 133 23.07 -4.87 7.90
C VAL A 133 21.62 -4.56 8.27
N LEU A 134 20.76 -4.43 7.26
CA LEU A 134 19.33 -4.24 7.50
C LEU A 134 18.68 -5.53 7.98
N ARG A 135 17.99 -5.46 9.11
CA ARG A 135 17.22 -6.55 9.71
C ARG A 135 15.76 -6.18 9.93
N GLY A 136 14.91 -7.20 9.98
CA GLY A 136 13.50 -7.08 10.36
C GLY A 136 13.29 -7.56 11.80
N PHE A 137 12.55 -6.78 12.57
CA PHE A 137 12.24 -7.04 13.98
C PHE A 137 10.75 -7.06 14.21
N ILE A 138 10.28 -7.94 15.08
CA ILE A 138 8.88 -8.02 15.52
C ILE A 138 8.80 -7.40 16.93
N ALA A 139 8.34 -6.16 17.02
CA ALA A 139 8.00 -5.56 18.30
C ALA A 139 6.51 -5.77 18.60
N ARG A 140 6.16 -5.77 19.89
CA ARG A 140 4.78 -5.96 20.36
C ARG A 140 4.27 -4.69 21.02
N LYS A 141 2.96 -4.49 20.95
CA LYS A 141 2.29 -3.43 21.70
C LYS A 141 2.63 -3.53 23.18
N GLY A 142 2.96 -2.39 23.80
CA GLY A 142 3.34 -2.34 25.20
C GLY A 142 4.81 -2.66 25.50
N SER A 143 5.64 -2.95 24.48
CA SER A 143 7.10 -3.04 24.66
C SER A 143 7.64 -1.75 25.29
N LYS A 144 8.44 -1.87 26.34
CA LYS A 144 9.04 -0.70 27.03
C LYS A 144 9.88 0.10 26.04
N GLY A 145 9.68 1.41 26.02
CA GLY A 145 10.41 2.33 25.12
C GLY A 145 9.81 2.47 23.72
N LEU A 146 8.76 1.68 23.39
CA LEU A 146 7.99 1.81 22.15
C LEU A 146 6.79 2.71 22.40
N ASP A 147 6.70 3.79 21.65
CA ASP A 147 5.56 4.72 21.67
C ASP A 147 5.07 5.05 20.27
N THR A 148 3.80 5.43 20.15
CA THR A 148 3.20 5.80 18.87
C THR A 148 2.37 7.06 18.97
N LYS A 149 2.39 7.88 17.91
CA LYS A 149 1.60 9.11 17.82
C LYS A 149 0.82 9.17 16.52
N VAL A 150 -0.45 9.51 16.60
CA VAL A 150 -1.31 9.69 15.41
C VAL A 150 -0.88 10.93 14.63
N LEU A 151 -0.76 10.80 13.31
CA LEU A 151 -0.62 11.94 12.39
C LEU A 151 -2.02 12.49 12.08
N GLN A 152 -2.26 13.71 12.54
CA GLN A 152 -3.54 14.42 12.33
C GLN A 152 -3.47 15.33 11.12
N GLY A 153 -4.63 15.79 10.64
CA GLY A 153 -4.73 16.83 9.62
C GLY A 153 -4.45 16.37 8.19
N LYS A 154 -4.42 15.07 7.91
CA LYS A 154 -4.30 14.57 6.53
C LYS A 154 -5.54 14.95 5.71
N PHE A 155 -5.33 15.42 4.47
CA PHE A 155 -6.40 15.62 3.49
C PHE A 155 -6.71 14.35 2.68
N ALA A 156 -5.75 13.43 2.58
CA ALA A 156 -5.88 12.15 1.92
C ALA A 156 -5.93 11.00 2.92
N LEU A 157 -6.56 9.89 2.55
CA LEU A 157 -6.63 8.66 3.36
C LEU A 157 -7.12 8.94 4.79
N ARG A 158 -8.15 9.76 4.94
CA ARG A 158 -8.62 10.24 6.25
C ARG A 158 -9.20 9.15 7.14
N ALA A 159 -9.75 8.09 6.56
CA ALA A 159 -10.24 6.92 7.29
C ALA A 159 -9.12 5.91 7.64
N SER A 160 -7.89 6.11 7.15
CA SER A 160 -6.72 5.28 7.49
C SER A 160 -5.98 5.89 8.67
N ILE A 161 -5.94 5.18 9.80
CA ILE A 161 -5.17 5.59 10.97
C ILE A 161 -3.68 5.45 10.63
N THR A 162 -2.98 6.58 10.61
CA THR A 162 -1.56 6.67 10.26
C THR A 162 -0.79 7.34 11.39
N GLY A 163 0.38 6.86 11.72
CA GLY A 163 1.15 7.40 12.85
C GLY A 163 2.64 7.41 12.66
N GLN A 164 3.29 7.79 13.73
CA GLN A 164 4.72 7.72 13.95
C GLN A 164 5.00 6.64 15.00
N ILE A 165 6.17 6.03 14.94
CA ILE A 165 6.69 5.08 15.92
C ILE A 165 7.96 5.69 16.48
N PHE A 166 8.09 5.74 17.80
CA PHE A 166 9.28 6.19 18.51
C PHE A 166 9.85 5.01 19.30
N MET A 167 11.15 4.85 19.21
CA MET A 167 11.89 3.75 19.84
C MET A 167 13.03 4.31 20.66
N SER A 168 13.04 4.00 21.95
CA SER A 168 14.09 4.37 22.90
C SER A 168 14.48 3.14 23.70
N ASP A 169 15.59 2.51 23.33
CA ASP A 169 16.09 1.26 23.91
C ASP A 169 15.00 0.15 23.98
N VAL A 170 14.23 -0.03 22.89
CA VAL A 170 13.22 -1.07 22.80
C VAL A 170 13.90 -2.42 22.70
N PHE A 171 13.81 -3.22 23.75
CA PHE A 171 14.38 -4.57 23.74
C PHE A 171 13.54 -5.53 22.89
N ILE A 172 14.18 -6.19 21.93
CA ILE A 172 13.62 -7.22 21.06
C ILE A 172 14.40 -8.52 21.31
N PRO A 173 13.77 -9.58 21.82
CA PRO A 173 14.41 -10.87 22.01
C PRO A 173 14.87 -11.49 20.69
N ASP A 174 15.87 -12.36 20.71
CA ASP A 174 16.43 -13.02 19.53
C ASP A 174 15.38 -13.81 18.72
N ASP A 175 14.42 -14.43 19.38
CA ASP A 175 13.31 -15.15 18.75
C ASP A 175 12.24 -14.23 18.12
N HIS A 176 12.33 -12.92 18.31
CA HIS A 176 11.51 -11.91 17.65
C HIS A 176 12.25 -11.21 16.48
N VAL A 177 13.45 -11.64 16.13
CA VAL A 177 14.12 -11.20 14.90
C VAL A 177 13.61 -12.06 13.74
N LEU A 178 13.38 -11.45 12.58
CA LEU A 178 13.06 -12.18 11.35
C LEU A 178 14.35 -12.84 10.80
N PRO A 179 14.55 -14.15 10.95
CA PRO A 179 15.87 -14.77 10.73
C PRO A 179 16.33 -14.72 9.28
N LEU A 180 15.40 -14.65 8.32
CA LEU A 180 15.72 -14.63 6.89
C LEU A 180 15.78 -13.21 6.29
N ALA A 181 15.56 -12.16 7.09
CA ALA A 181 15.58 -10.78 6.66
C ALA A 181 16.93 -10.10 7.00
N GLN A 182 17.91 -10.20 6.10
CA GLN A 182 19.28 -9.74 6.32
C GLN A 182 19.77 -8.75 5.25
N SER A 183 18.87 -8.10 4.51
CA SER A 183 19.20 -7.11 3.49
C SER A 183 17.96 -6.31 3.07
N PHE A 184 18.14 -5.30 2.21
CA PHE A 184 17.04 -4.54 1.58
C PHE A 184 16.09 -5.42 0.75
N ARG A 185 16.48 -6.64 0.37
CA ARG A 185 15.58 -7.61 -0.25
C ARG A 185 14.35 -7.89 0.63
N GLY A 186 14.52 -7.86 1.96
CA GLY A 186 13.42 -8.05 2.92
C GLY A 186 12.26 -7.07 2.68
N PRO A 187 12.42 -5.79 3.00
CA PRO A 187 11.34 -4.81 2.84
C PRO A 187 10.92 -4.63 1.38
N PHE A 188 11.83 -4.68 0.40
CA PHE A 188 11.46 -4.48 -1.00
C PHE A 188 10.63 -5.63 -1.58
N SER A 189 10.80 -6.87 -1.15
CA SER A 189 9.90 -7.95 -1.58
C SER A 189 8.48 -7.75 -1.03
N CYS A 190 8.34 -7.29 0.22
CA CYS A 190 7.04 -6.92 0.79
C CYS A 190 6.40 -5.76 0.01
N LEU A 191 7.18 -4.70 -0.26
CA LEU A 191 6.73 -3.55 -1.04
C LEU A 191 6.28 -3.94 -2.45
N ASN A 192 6.94 -4.88 -3.11
CA ASN A 192 6.51 -5.32 -4.43
C ASN A 192 5.10 -5.94 -4.40
N MET A 193 4.78 -6.74 -3.40
CA MET A 193 3.44 -7.32 -3.26
C MET A 193 2.38 -6.26 -2.92
N ALA A 194 2.73 -5.31 -2.05
CA ALA A 194 1.85 -4.19 -1.74
C ALA A 194 1.61 -3.28 -2.96
N ARG A 195 2.65 -2.91 -3.70
CA ARG A 195 2.59 -2.12 -4.94
C ARG A 195 1.73 -2.77 -6.02
N TYR A 196 1.79 -4.10 -6.13
CA TYR A 196 0.90 -4.85 -7.02
C TYR A 196 -0.57 -4.64 -6.64
N GLY A 197 -0.92 -4.78 -5.36
CA GLY A 197 -2.27 -4.51 -4.85
C GLY A 197 -2.70 -3.06 -5.06
N ILE A 198 -1.79 -2.09 -4.88
CA ILE A 198 -2.04 -0.66 -5.17
C ILE A 198 -2.41 -0.44 -6.63
N ALA A 199 -1.70 -1.09 -7.57
CA ALA A 199 -1.96 -0.93 -9.00
C ALA A 199 -3.38 -1.39 -9.39
N TRP A 200 -3.91 -2.43 -8.75
CA TRP A 200 -5.29 -2.88 -8.91
C TRP A 200 -6.28 -1.94 -8.22
N GLY A 201 -5.99 -1.60 -6.97
CA GLY A 201 -6.86 -0.76 -6.15
C GLY A 201 -7.11 0.60 -6.79
N ALA A 202 -6.06 1.26 -7.29
CA ALA A 202 -6.16 2.55 -7.97
C ALA A 202 -7.15 2.51 -9.15
N MET A 203 -7.19 1.40 -9.92
CA MET A 203 -8.17 1.23 -10.99
C MET A 203 -9.59 1.07 -10.45
N GLY A 204 -9.78 0.45 -9.27
CA GLY A 204 -11.09 0.40 -8.60
C GLY A 204 -11.60 1.80 -8.23
N ALA A 205 -10.76 2.66 -7.67
CA ALA A 205 -11.10 4.05 -7.40
C ALA A 205 -11.43 4.83 -8.69
N ALA A 206 -10.66 4.60 -9.77
CA ALA A 206 -10.92 5.19 -11.07
C ALA A 206 -12.27 4.74 -11.67
N GLU A 207 -12.61 3.46 -11.54
CA GLU A 207 -13.92 2.93 -11.97
C GLU A 207 -15.08 3.59 -11.23
N PHE A 208 -14.96 3.75 -9.89
CA PHE A 208 -15.97 4.48 -9.13
C PHE A 208 -16.16 5.89 -9.70
N CYS A 209 -15.07 6.64 -9.88
CA CYS A 209 -15.12 8.01 -10.40
C CYS A 209 -15.72 8.08 -11.80
N TRP A 210 -15.37 7.14 -12.68
CA TRP A 210 -15.94 7.05 -14.02
C TRP A 210 -17.45 6.77 -14.01
N HIS A 211 -17.90 5.79 -13.20
CA HIS A 211 -19.32 5.47 -13.05
C HIS A 211 -20.11 6.65 -12.48
N ALA A 212 -19.58 7.31 -11.43
CA ALA A 212 -20.22 8.47 -10.83
C ALA A 212 -20.36 9.62 -11.84
N ALA A 213 -19.28 9.95 -12.57
CA ALA A 213 -19.31 10.99 -13.60
C ALA A 213 -20.27 10.66 -14.76
N ARG A 214 -20.27 9.40 -15.19
CA ARG A 214 -21.21 8.92 -16.23
C ARG A 214 -22.65 9.12 -15.78
N GLN A 215 -23.01 8.66 -14.57
CA GLN A 215 -24.39 8.79 -14.07
C GLN A 215 -24.77 10.24 -13.89
N TYR A 216 -23.92 11.05 -13.23
CA TYR A 216 -24.16 12.48 -13.04
C TYR A 216 -24.43 13.20 -14.37
N THR A 217 -23.64 12.94 -15.41
CA THR A 217 -23.78 13.62 -16.71
C THR A 217 -25.00 13.15 -17.51
N LEU A 218 -25.53 11.95 -17.26
CA LEU A 218 -26.81 11.49 -17.80
C LEU A 218 -28.00 12.22 -17.16
N ASP A 219 -27.94 12.44 -15.84
CA ASP A 219 -29.03 13.02 -15.06
C ASP A 219 -29.05 14.56 -15.13
N ARG A 220 -27.87 15.20 -15.18
CA ARG A 220 -27.73 16.66 -15.17
C ARG A 220 -28.01 17.26 -16.54
N THR A 221 -29.05 18.08 -16.61
CA THR A 221 -29.42 18.81 -17.83
C THR A 221 -28.93 20.27 -17.76
N GLN A 222 -28.26 20.73 -18.83
CA GLN A 222 -27.90 22.12 -19.10
C GLN A 222 -27.99 22.39 -20.60
N PHE A 223 -28.32 23.63 -20.97
CA PHE A 223 -28.52 24.00 -22.38
C PHE A 223 -29.52 23.12 -23.10
N GLY A 224 -30.62 22.74 -22.42
CA GLY A 224 -31.73 21.98 -22.97
C GLY A 224 -31.48 20.49 -23.22
N SER A 225 -30.34 19.92 -22.77
CA SER A 225 -30.04 18.51 -22.94
C SER A 225 -29.15 17.99 -21.80
N PRO A 226 -29.12 16.65 -21.55
CA PRO A 226 -28.15 16.05 -20.61
C PRO A 226 -26.71 16.44 -20.94
N LEU A 227 -25.87 16.59 -19.92
CA LEU A 227 -24.43 16.86 -20.14
C LEU A 227 -23.78 15.76 -20.98
N ALA A 228 -24.20 14.50 -20.82
CA ALA A 228 -23.73 13.36 -21.59
C ALA A 228 -23.97 13.49 -23.12
N ALA A 229 -24.87 14.35 -23.56
CA ALA A 229 -25.07 14.64 -24.98
C ALA A 229 -23.99 15.57 -25.61
N LYS A 230 -23.11 16.14 -24.77
CA LYS A 230 -22.06 17.05 -25.24
C LYS A 230 -20.80 16.27 -25.65
N GLN A 231 -20.23 16.60 -26.80
CA GLN A 231 -19.06 15.89 -27.37
C GLN A 231 -17.86 15.85 -26.41
N LEU A 232 -17.55 16.96 -25.72
CA LEU A 232 -16.43 17.00 -24.79
C LEU A 232 -16.64 16.08 -23.57
N VAL A 233 -17.90 15.89 -23.12
CA VAL A 233 -18.25 14.96 -22.04
C VAL A 233 -18.09 13.52 -22.51
N GLN A 234 -18.61 13.20 -23.70
CA GLN A 234 -18.46 11.85 -24.28
C GLN A 234 -16.99 11.48 -24.49
N LYS A 235 -16.17 12.44 -24.99
CA LYS A 235 -14.73 12.22 -25.14
C LYS A 235 -14.08 11.91 -23.77
N LYS A 236 -14.34 12.69 -22.73
CA LYS A 236 -13.81 12.45 -21.38
C LYS A 236 -14.20 11.05 -20.87
N LEU A 237 -15.46 10.63 -21.02
CA LEU A 237 -15.92 9.30 -20.60
C LEU A 237 -15.21 8.18 -21.37
N ALA A 238 -14.98 8.35 -22.67
CA ALA A 238 -14.26 7.37 -23.50
C ALA A 238 -12.76 7.28 -23.10
N ASP A 239 -12.09 8.42 -22.89
CA ASP A 239 -10.69 8.47 -22.45
C ASP A 239 -10.54 7.75 -21.09
N MET A 240 -11.40 8.07 -20.10
CA MET A 240 -11.40 7.44 -18.77
C MET A 240 -11.56 5.93 -18.85
N GLN A 241 -12.54 5.44 -19.62
CA GLN A 241 -12.78 4.01 -19.81
C GLN A 241 -11.59 3.30 -20.46
N THR A 242 -10.95 3.95 -21.44
CA THR A 242 -9.78 3.41 -22.13
C THR A 242 -8.62 3.19 -21.15
N GLU A 243 -8.27 4.21 -20.37
CA GLU A 243 -7.16 4.12 -19.40
C GLU A 243 -7.43 3.09 -18.30
N ILE A 244 -8.65 3.01 -17.79
CA ILE A 244 -9.05 2.01 -16.81
C ILE A 244 -8.91 0.59 -17.39
N THR A 245 -9.40 0.37 -18.62
CA THR A 245 -9.35 -0.94 -19.28
C THR A 245 -7.90 -1.39 -19.49
N LEU A 246 -7.05 -0.51 -20.04
CA LEU A 246 -5.63 -0.82 -20.28
C LEU A 246 -4.88 -1.07 -18.96
N GLY A 247 -5.14 -0.28 -17.92
CA GLY A 247 -4.53 -0.45 -16.60
C GLY A 247 -4.91 -1.78 -15.94
N LEU A 248 -6.17 -2.19 -16.04
CA LEU A 248 -6.64 -3.49 -15.53
C LEU A 248 -6.03 -4.67 -16.30
N GLN A 249 -5.91 -4.57 -17.65
CA GLN A 249 -5.29 -5.63 -18.45
C GLN A 249 -3.80 -5.79 -18.12
N ALA A 250 -3.07 -4.69 -17.93
CA ALA A 250 -1.67 -4.72 -17.52
C ALA A 250 -1.52 -5.37 -16.12
N ALA A 251 -2.36 -4.98 -15.15
CA ALA A 251 -2.36 -5.56 -13.80
C ALA A 251 -2.71 -7.05 -13.81
N LEU A 252 -3.69 -7.47 -14.62
CA LEU A 252 -4.06 -8.87 -14.82
C LEU A 252 -2.88 -9.69 -15.37
N ARG A 253 -2.18 -9.19 -16.38
CA ARG A 253 -1.00 -9.88 -16.93
C ARG A 253 0.10 -10.04 -15.88
N VAL A 254 0.39 -8.99 -15.12
CA VAL A 254 1.39 -9.06 -14.05
C VAL A 254 0.97 -10.04 -12.95
N GLY A 255 -0.31 -10.07 -12.58
CA GLY A 255 -0.82 -11.06 -11.60
C GLY A 255 -0.59 -12.50 -12.03
N ARG A 256 -0.84 -12.83 -13.30
CA ARG A 256 -0.53 -14.14 -13.86
C ARG A 256 0.97 -14.45 -13.82
N LEU A 257 1.81 -13.47 -14.14
CA LEU A 257 3.28 -13.64 -14.07
C LEU A 257 3.78 -13.86 -12.63
N ILE A 258 3.12 -13.26 -11.62
CA ILE A 258 3.44 -13.55 -10.21
C ILE A 258 3.09 -15.00 -9.88
N ASP A 259 1.89 -15.46 -10.25
CA ASP A 259 1.44 -16.85 -10.01
C ASP A 259 2.34 -17.87 -10.76
N GLU A 260 2.83 -17.52 -11.95
CA GLU A 260 3.78 -18.29 -12.77
C GLU A 260 5.24 -18.17 -12.28
N LYS A 261 5.54 -17.35 -11.26
CA LYS A 261 6.90 -17.04 -10.75
C LYS A 261 7.84 -16.43 -11.80
N GLN A 262 7.28 -15.66 -12.72
CA GLN A 262 8.00 -14.99 -13.83
C GLN A 262 8.02 -13.45 -13.67
N MET A 263 7.48 -12.93 -12.57
CA MET A 263 7.46 -11.51 -12.30
C MET A 263 8.85 -10.97 -11.93
N ILE A 264 9.18 -9.81 -12.49
CA ILE A 264 10.33 -9.00 -12.06
C ILE A 264 9.84 -7.67 -11.44
N PRO A 265 10.60 -7.06 -10.51
CA PRO A 265 10.18 -5.86 -9.78
C PRO A 265 9.82 -4.67 -10.69
N GLU A 266 10.45 -4.54 -11.84
CA GLU A 266 10.21 -3.47 -12.81
C GLU A 266 8.81 -3.54 -13.42
N MET A 267 8.26 -4.74 -13.59
CA MET A 267 6.86 -4.92 -14.03
C MET A 267 5.88 -4.34 -12.99
N ILE A 268 6.19 -4.51 -11.72
CA ILE A 268 5.41 -3.93 -10.61
C ILE A 268 5.53 -2.40 -10.65
N SER A 269 6.74 -1.87 -10.83
CA SER A 269 6.98 -0.42 -10.95
C SER A 269 6.20 0.18 -12.12
N LEU A 270 6.16 -0.51 -13.27
CA LEU A 270 5.43 -0.07 -14.45
C LEU A 270 3.94 0.06 -14.17
N ILE A 271 3.30 -0.99 -13.64
CA ILE A 271 1.85 -0.96 -13.41
C ILE A 271 1.47 -0.05 -12.25
N LYS A 272 2.27 0.03 -11.18
CA LYS A 272 2.00 0.96 -10.07
C LYS A 272 2.07 2.41 -10.55
N ARG A 273 3.15 2.77 -11.26
CA ARG A 273 3.32 4.13 -11.82
C ARG A 273 2.17 4.50 -12.76
N ASN A 274 1.89 3.64 -13.75
CA ASN A 274 0.84 3.91 -14.74
C ASN A 274 -0.54 4.03 -14.08
N ASN A 275 -0.93 3.01 -13.33
CA ASN A 275 -2.30 2.90 -12.83
C ASN A 275 -2.63 3.98 -11.79
N CYS A 276 -1.69 4.29 -10.88
CA CYS A 276 -1.92 5.37 -9.89
C CYS A 276 -2.00 6.74 -10.57
N GLY A 277 -1.11 7.04 -11.52
CA GLY A 277 -1.15 8.30 -12.28
C GLY A 277 -2.44 8.44 -13.08
N LYS A 278 -2.85 7.40 -13.81
CA LYS A 278 -4.07 7.41 -14.60
C LYS A 278 -5.34 7.46 -13.74
N ALA A 279 -5.36 6.75 -12.61
CA ALA A 279 -6.48 6.85 -11.68
C ALA A 279 -6.65 8.28 -11.13
N LEU A 280 -5.56 8.95 -10.80
CA LEU A 280 -5.59 10.34 -10.34
C LEU A 280 -6.11 11.29 -11.43
N GLU A 281 -5.67 11.12 -12.69
CA GLU A 281 -6.19 11.87 -13.84
C GLU A 281 -7.69 11.64 -14.01
N VAL A 282 -8.15 10.39 -13.96
CA VAL A 282 -9.57 10.00 -14.06
C VAL A 282 -10.39 10.66 -12.93
N ALA A 283 -9.92 10.61 -11.69
CA ALA A 283 -10.63 11.21 -10.56
C ALA A 283 -10.74 12.74 -10.69
N ARG A 284 -9.69 13.42 -11.15
CA ARG A 284 -9.69 14.87 -11.42
C ARG A 284 -10.67 15.23 -12.55
N ILE A 285 -10.72 14.44 -13.61
CA ILE A 285 -11.68 14.61 -14.72
C ILE A 285 -13.10 14.41 -14.21
N ALA A 286 -13.36 13.36 -13.42
CA ALA A 286 -14.66 13.10 -12.84
C ALA A 286 -15.13 14.26 -11.94
N ARG A 287 -14.24 14.77 -11.06
CA ARG A 287 -14.51 15.93 -10.24
C ARG A 287 -14.88 17.15 -11.09
N ASP A 288 -14.14 17.40 -12.18
CA ASP A 288 -14.42 18.51 -13.11
C ASP A 288 -15.79 18.36 -13.79
N MET A 289 -16.15 17.14 -14.20
CA MET A 289 -17.43 16.85 -14.87
C MET A 289 -18.65 17.07 -13.96
N HIS A 290 -18.48 17.04 -12.63
CA HIS A 290 -19.53 17.38 -11.66
C HIS A 290 -19.67 18.90 -11.43
N GLY A 291 -18.80 19.73 -12.00
CA GLY A 291 -18.81 21.17 -11.77
C GLY A 291 -18.67 21.53 -10.30
N GLY A 292 -19.52 22.45 -9.79
CA GLY A 292 -19.54 22.83 -8.37
C GLY A 292 -19.85 21.67 -7.43
N ASN A 293 -20.67 20.71 -7.85
CA ASN A 293 -21.00 19.52 -7.07
C ASN A 293 -19.80 18.57 -6.90
N GLY A 294 -18.79 18.70 -7.74
CA GLY A 294 -17.58 17.87 -7.66
C GLY A 294 -16.66 18.17 -6.48
N VAL A 295 -16.93 19.21 -5.68
CA VAL A 295 -16.10 19.57 -4.52
C VAL A 295 -16.76 19.31 -3.17
N ILE A 296 -17.95 18.69 -3.16
CA ILE A 296 -18.67 18.32 -1.94
C ILE A 296 -18.64 16.80 -1.70
N ASP A 297 -18.83 16.39 -0.44
CA ASP A 297 -18.70 15.00 0.00
C ASP A 297 -19.75 14.06 -0.63
N GLU A 298 -20.92 14.57 -0.96
CA GLU A 298 -22.08 13.81 -1.43
C GLU A 298 -21.77 12.94 -2.67
N TYR A 299 -20.91 13.44 -3.58
CA TYR A 299 -20.56 12.73 -4.82
C TYR A 299 -19.29 11.90 -4.71
N HIS A 300 -18.53 12.02 -3.63
CA HIS A 300 -17.32 11.25 -3.32
C HIS A 300 -16.14 11.40 -4.29
N VAL A 301 -16.32 12.01 -5.47
CA VAL A 301 -15.26 12.13 -6.50
C VAL A 301 -14.05 12.94 -6.01
N VAL A 302 -14.27 14.01 -5.23
CA VAL A 302 -13.16 14.80 -4.65
C VAL A 302 -12.43 14.01 -3.59
N ARG A 303 -13.11 13.17 -2.80
CA ARG A 303 -12.50 12.29 -1.81
C ARG A 303 -11.55 11.28 -2.48
N HIS A 304 -11.99 10.64 -3.57
CA HIS A 304 -11.11 9.77 -4.36
C HIS A 304 -9.94 10.52 -4.97
N SER A 305 -10.16 11.74 -5.48
CA SER A 305 -9.08 12.57 -6.02
C SER A 305 -8.02 12.88 -4.95
N MET A 306 -8.44 13.31 -3.75
CA MET A 306 -7.51 13.55 -2.64
C MET A 306 -6.78 12.28 -2.19
N ASN A 307 -7.49 11.16 -2.07
CA ASN A 307 -6.88 9.88 -1.71
C ASN A 307 -5.82 9.45 -2.74
N LEU A 308 -6.10 9.60 -4.03
CA LEU A 308 -5.21 9.20 -5.10
C LEU A 308 -3.95 10.06 -5.20
N GLU A 309 -3.93 11.29 -4.67
CA GLU A 309 -2.69 12.05 -4.49
C GLU A 309 -1.70 11.30 -3.57
N ALA A 310 -2.20 10.72 -2.46
CA ALA A 310 -1.37 9.91 -1.58
C ALA A 310 -0.99 8.57 -2.24
N VAL A 311 -1.95 7.90 -2.91
CA VAL A 311 -1.73 6.62 -3.60
C VAL A 311 -0.66 6.75 -4.68
N ASN A 312 -0.62 7.86 -5.42
CA ASN A 312 0.40 8.14 -6.43
C ASN A 312 1.77 8.45 -5.81
N THR A 313 1.81 8.85 -4.51
CA THR A 313 3.02 9.31 -3.83
C THR A 313 3.71 8.21 -3.02
N TYR A 314 2.97 7.41 -2.24
CA TYR A 314 3.56 6.44 -1.30
C TYR A 314 4.06 5.16 -1.98
N GLU A 315 4.81 4.36 -1.21
CA GLU A 315 5.43 3.09 -1.65
C GLU A 315 6.25 3.23 -2.94
N GLY A 316 7.00 4.31 -3.04
CA GLY A 316 7.69 4.77 -4.23
C GLY A 316 6.84 5.80 -4.97
N THR A 317 7.38 7.02 -5.10
CA THR A 317 6.71 8.08 -5.86
C THR A 317 6.61 7.71 -7.34
N HIS A 318 5.72 8.40 -8.05
CA HIS A 318 5.60 8.26 -9.51
C HIS A 318 6.95 8.39 -10.22
N ASP A 319 7.82 9.29 -9.74
CA ASP A 319 9.13 9.55 -10.32
C ASP A 319 10.16 8.48 -9.92
N ILE A 320 10.15 7.98 -8.68
CA ILE A 320 11.01 6.87 -8.27
C ILE A 320 10.76 5.64 -9.15
N HIS A 321 9.49 5.32 -9.45
CA HIS A 321 9.18 4.23 -10.36
C HIS A 321 9.65 4.52 -11.80
N ALA A 322 9.64 5.78 -12.26
CA ALA A 322 10.21 6.15 -13.54
C ALA A 322 11.73 5.91 -13.57
N LEU A 323 12.44 6.27 -12.49
CA LEU A 323 13.89 6.06 -12.38
C LEU A 323 14.25 4.56 -12.33
N ILE A 324 13.47 3.72 -11.64
CA ILE A 324 13.63 2.27 -11.66
C ILE A 324 13.51 1.72 -13.09
N LEU A 325 12.49 2.16 -13.82
CA LEU A 325 12.27 1.74 -15.22
C LEU A 325 13.37 2.27 -16.15
N GLY A 326 13.83 3.50 -15.96
CA GLY A 326 14.93 4.09 -16.71
C GLY A 326 16.24 3.32 -16.53
N ASN A 327 16.58 3.00 -15.28
CA ASN A 327 17.75 2.18 -14.97
C ASN A 327 17.65 0.80 -15.62
N HIS A 328 16.51 0.14 -15.54
CA HIS A 328 16.32 -1.18 -16.16
C HIS A 328 16.53 -1.19 -17.68
N GLN A 329 16.12 -0.11 -18.36
CA GLN A 329 16.27 0.01 -19.82
C GLN A 329 17.69 0.38 -20.25
N THR A 330 18.39 1.18 -19.46
CA THR A 330 19.68 1.77 -19.85
C THR A 330 20.88 1.15 -19.14
N ASN A 331 20.67 0.42 -18.05
CA ASN A 331 21.69 -0.02 -17.09
C ASN A 331 22.50 1.13 -16.48
N ILE A 332 21.93 2.34 -16.44
CA ILE A 332 22.54 3.53 -15.86
C ILE A 332 21.63 4.02 -14.73
N ALA A 333 22.13 3.99 -13.49
CA ALA A 333 21.40 4.53 -12.35
C ALA A 333 21.34 6.06 -12.46
N ALA A 334 20.16 6.63 -12.19
CA ALA A 334 19.97 8.08 -12.13
C ALA A 334 20.36 8.68 -10.77
N PHE A 335 20.58 7.83 -9.77
CA PHE A 335 21.07 8.19 -8.44
C PHE A 335 21.90 7.01 -7.89
N GLU A 336 22.88 7.31 -7.04
CA GLU A 336 23.77 6.33 -6.40
C GLU A 336 23.30 5.96 -4.99
#